data_ad4e386905ac5e7cc6d39928511d0539
#
_entry.id   ad4e386905ac5e7cc6d39928511d0539
#
_cell.length_a   1.000
_cell.length_b   1.000
_cell.length_c   1.000
_cell.angle_alpha   90.00
_cell.angle_beta   90.00
_cell.angle_gamma   90.00
#
_symmetry.space_group_name_H-M   'P 1'
#
loop_
_entity.id
_entity.type
_entity.pdbx_description
1 polymer ?
#
loop_
_entity_poly.entity_id
_entity_poly.type
_entity_poly.pdbx_seq_one_letter_code
_entity_poly.pdbx_strand_id
1 'polypeptide(L)'
;MSDHVTRRLRIHGRVQGVWYRESMRLKADALGVSGWVRNRMDGTVEALVQGPFEAVDTLTAWARRGPEDAEVTAVDIAEESAPPMGRFEKRPTA
;
A
#
# COMPACT_ATOMS: atom_id res chain seq x y z
N MET A 1 -16.62 12.04 -14.59
CA MET A 1 -16.99 11.28 -13.41
C MET A 1 -15.74 10.64 -12.82
N SER A 2 -15.55 10.80 -11.53
CA SER A 2 -14.37 10.26 -10.89
C SER A 2 -14.61 8.80 -10.47
N ASP A 3 -13.68 7.91 -10.80
CA ASP A 3 -13.66 6.55 -10.32
C ASP A 3 -12.58 6.34 -9.27
N HIS A 4 -12.27 7.41 -8.52
CA HIS A 4 -11.30 7.35 -7.44
C HIS A 4 -11.81 6.47 -6.31
N VAL A 5 -10.91 5.64 -5.79
CA VAL A 5 -11.20 4.75 -4.66
C VAL A 5 -10.13 4.93 -3.60
N THR A 6 -10.47 4.55 -2.38
CA THR A 6 -9.52 4.51 -1.27
C THR A 6 -9.62 3.14 -0.63
N ARG A 7 -8.49 2.48 -0.45
CA ARG A 7 -8.41 1.15 0.15
C ARG A 7 -7.40 1.13 1.26
N ARG A 8 -7.74 0.40 2.32
CA ARG A 8 -6.78 0.05 3.36
C ARG A 8 -6.29 -1.36 3.12
N LEU A 9 -4.97 -1.52 3.11
CA LEU A 9 -4.32 -2.81 2.92
C LEU A 9 -3.59 -3.20 4.19
N ARG A 10 -3.74 -4.44 4.62
CA ARG A 10 -2.93 -5.01 5.67
C ARG A 10 -2.18 -6.20 5.09
N ILE A 11 -0.87 -6.12 5.04
CA ILE A 11 -0.02 -7.09 4.37
C ILE A 11 0.64 -7.97 5.42
N HIS A 12 0.45 -9.28 5.31
CA HIS A 12 0.97 -10.29 6.24
C HIS A 12 2.08 -11.09 5.61
N GLY A 13 2.96 -11.63 6.44
CA GLY A 13 4.05 -12.47 6.00
C GLY A 13 5.40 -11.86 6.35
N ARG A 14 6.43 -12.20 5.61
CA ARG A 14 7.74 -11.60 5.77
C ARG A 14 7.81 -10.34 4.92
N VAL A 15 7.41 -9.22 5.55
CA VAL A 15 7.22 -7.97 4.82
C VAL A 15 7.94 -6.77 5.48
N GLN A 16 8.51 -6.96 6.66
CA GLN A 16 9.32 -5.92 7.30
C GLN A 16 10.80 -6.26 7.13
N GLY A 17 11.64 -5.23 6.93
CA GLY A 17 13.07 -5.43 6.77
C GLY A 17 13.49 -5.97 5.41
N VAL A 18 12.59 -5.91 4.42
CA VAL A 18 12.82 -6.44 3.07
C VAL A 18 12.54 -5.41 2.00
N TRP A 19 12.63 -4.14 2.32
CA TRP A 19 12.39 -3.01 1.40
C TRP A 19 10.96 -2.88 0.92
N TYR A 20 10.00 -3.47 1.62
CA TYR A 20 8.60 -3.47 1.19
C TYR A 20 8.03 -2.05 1.10
N ARG A 21 8.21 -1.23 2.16
CA ARG A 21 7.65 0.12 2.19
C ARG A 21 8.23 1.02 1.10
N GLU A 22 9.54 0.98 0.90
CA GLU A 22 10.19 1.81 -0.12
C GLU A 22 9.77 1.35 -1.53
N SER A 23 9.68 0.04 -1.74
CA SER A 23 9.24 -0.50 -3.02
C SER A 23 7.80 -0.09 -3.34
N MET A 24 6.93 -0.11 -2.31
CA MET A 24 5.54 0.33 -2.50
C MET A 24 5.48 1.83 -2.80
N ARG A 25 6.28 2.64 -2.09
CA ARG A 25 6.31 4.07 -2.34
C ARG A 25 6.69 4.39 -3.78
N LEU A 26 7.73 3.72 -4.27
CA LEU A 26 8.19 3.92 -5.65
C LEU A 26 7.12 3.50 -6.66
N LYS A 27 6.46 2.36 -6.41
CA LYS A 27 5.41 1.86 -7.29
C LYS A 27 4.20 2.79 -7.29
N ALA A 28 3.81 3.28 -6.10
CA ALA A 28 2.70 4.21 -5.96
C ALA A 28 2.98 5.52 -6.71
N ASP A 29 4.21 6.04 -6.57
CA ASP A 29 4.63 7.25 -7.28
C ASP A 29 4.51 7.05 -8.80
N ALA A 30 4.99 5.92 -9.30
CA ALA A 30 4.94 5.61 -10.73
C ALA A 30 3.51 5.51 -11.25
N LEU A 31 2.59 5.03 -10.41
CA LEU A 31 1.18 4.88 -10.77
C LEU A 31 0.33 6.11 -10.49
N GLY A 32 0.87 7.11 -9.82
CA GLY A 32 0.11 8.28 -9.43
C GLY A 32 -0.86 8.02 -8.28
N VAL A 33 -0.57 7.04 -7.43
CA VAL A 33 -1.40 6.71 -6.27
C VAL A 33 -0.95 7.53 -5.07
N SER A 34 -1.90 8.12 -4.36
CA SER A 34 -1.68 8.89 -3.14
C SER A 34 -1.87 8.00 -1.91
N GLY A 35 -1.36 8.44 -0.76
CA GLY A 35 -1.58 7.73 0.49
C GLY A 35 -0.31 7.57 1.30
N TRP A 36 -0.24 6.47 2.04
CA TRP A 36 0.90 6.21 2.90
C TRP A 36 1.07 4.72 3.18
N VAL A 37 2.26 4.34 3.66
CA VAL A 37 2.57 2.98 4.08
C VAL A 37 3.42 3.03 5.34
N ARG A 38 3.18 2.10 6.26
CA ARG A 38 3.92 1.99 7.51
C ARG A 38 4.01 0.55 8.00
N ASN A 39 5.06 0.27 8.77
CA ASN A 39 5.14 -0.98 9.53
C ASN A 39 4.22 -0.89 10.73
N ARG A 40 3.69 -2.04 11.15
CA ARG A 40 2.93 -2.16 12.40
C ARG A 40 3.75 -2.94 13.41
N MET A 41 3.46 -2.69 14.70
CA MET A 41 4.16 -3.39 15.80
C MET A 41 3.94 -4.90 15.77
N ASP A 42 2.87 -5.36 15.15
CA ASP A 42 2.55 -6.79 15.05
C ASP A 42 3.27 -7.51 13.91
N GLY A 43 4.15 -6.82 13.20
CA GLY A 43 4.93 -7.40 12.09
C GLY A 43 4.29 -7.22 10.72
N THR A 44 3.07 -6.71 10.65
CA THR A 44 2.42 -6.46 9.35
C THR A 44 2.85 -5.12 8.78
N VAL A 45 2.53 -4.90 7.50
CA VAL A 45 2.63 -3.60 6.85
C VAL A 45 1.20 -3.13 6.58
N GLU A 46 0.95 -1.85 6.85
CA GLU A 46 -0.35 -1.25 6.61
C GLU A 46 -0.19 -0.12 5.60
N ALA A 47 -1.12 -0.03 4.65
CA ALA A 47 -1.11 1.05 3.67
C ALA A 47 -2.51 1.58 3.46
N LEU A 48 -2.61 2.89 3.22
CA LEU A 48 -3.83 3.52 2.75
C LEU A 48 -3.51 4.06 1.35
N VAL A 49 -4.24 3.58 0.36
CA VAL A 49 -3.95 3.88 -1.05
C VAL A 49 -5.18 4.52 -1.70
N GLN A 50 -4.95 5.58 -2.44
CA GLN A 50 -6.02 6.38 -3.01
C GLN A 50 -5.66 6.83 -4.42
N GLY A 51 -6.61 6.72 -5.33
CA GLY A 51 -6.41 7.17 -6.70
C GLY A 51 -7.43 6.55 -7.64
N PRO A 52 -7.19 6.68 -8.96
CA PRO A 52 -8.05 6.04 -9.94
C PRO A 52 -8.12 4.53 -9.69
N PHE A 53 -9.29 3.94 -9.91
CA PHE A 53 -9.51 2.53 -9.62
C PHE A 53 -8.43 1.64 -10.24
N GLU A 54 -8.08 1.85 -11.50
CA GLU A 54 -7.12 0.97 -12.18
C GLU A 54 -5.73 1.08 -11.56
N ALA A 55 -5.32 2.29 -11.16
CA ALA A 55 -4.02 2.48 -10.52
C ALA A 55 -3.97 1.81 -9.15
N VAL A 56 -5.03 2.00 -8.35
CA VAL A 56 -5.12 1.39 -7.02
C VAL A 56 -5.17 -0.13 -7.15
N ASP A 57 -5.90 -0.64 -8.14
CA ASP A 57 -6.00 -2.08 -8.37
C ASP A 57 -4.66 -2.68 -8.77
N THR A 58 -3.91 -1.98 -9.63
CA THR A 58 -2.56 -2.41 -10.02
C THR A 58 -1.62 -2.44 -8.81
N LEU A 59 -1.67 -1.41 -7.98
CA LEU A 59 -0.85 -1.37 -6.77
C LEU A 59 -1.25 -2.48 -5.79
N THR A 60 -2.54 -2.75 -5.65
CA THR A 60 -3.04 -3.82 -4.80
C THR A 60 -2.54 -5.19 -5.28
N ALA A 61 -2.57 -5.41 -6.58
CA ALA A 61 -2.04 -6.65 -7.17
C ALA A 61 -0.54 -6.80 -6.89
N TRP A 62 0.23 -5.70 -7.03
CA TRP A 62 1.64 -5.71 -6.68
C TRP A 62 1.87 -6.01 -5.20
N ALA A 63 1.00 -5.48 -4.33
CA ALA A 63 1.13 -5.68 -2.89
C ALA A 63 1.09 -7.15 -2.49
N ARG A 64 0.36 -7.97 -3.25
CA ARG A 64 0.27 -9.42 -2.99
C ARG A 64 1.57 -10.15 -3.28
N ARG A 65 2.46 -9.55 -4.04
CA ARG A 65 3.77 -10.12 -4.38
C ARG A 65 4.89 -9.44 -3.60
N GLY A 66 4.90 -8.11 -3.59
CA GLY A 66 5.95 -7.34 -2.96
C GLY A 66 7.27 -7.40 -3.72
N PRO A 67 8.35 -6.85 -3.12
CA PRO A 67 9.69 -6.95 -3.69
C PRO A 67 10.25 -8.37 -3.55
N GLU A 68 11.40 -8.59 -4.18
CA GLU A 68 12.00 -9.91 -4.34
C GLU A 68 12.17 -10.68 -3.03
N ASP A 69 12.61 -9.99 -1.96
CA ASP A 69 12.89 -10.65 -0.69
C ASP A 69 11.67 -10.77 0.23
N ALA A 70 10.52 -10.29 -0.20
CA ALA A 70 9.31 -10.37 0.60
C ALA A 70 8.61 -11.71 0.37
N GLU A 71 7.95 -12.20 1.42
CA GLU A 71 7.08 -13.37 1.33
C GLU A 71 5.71 -12.96 1.86
N VAL A 72 4.81 -12.62 0.95
CA VAL A 72 3.46 -12.19 1.32
C VAL A 72 2.56 -13.43 1.44
N THR A 73 1.97 -13.60 2.62
CA THR A 73 1.08 -14.73 2.87
C THR A 73 -0.38 -14.36 2.72
N ALA A 74 -0.74 -13.10 2.94
CA ALA A 74 -2.10 -12.62 2.78
C ALA A 74 -2.11 -11.10 2.70
N VAL A 75 -3.12 -10.55 2.02
CA VAL A 75 -3.40 -9.12 2.02
C VAL A 75 -4.87 -8.94 2.33
N ASP A 76 -5.17 -8.28 3.45
CA ASP A 76 -6.53 -7.89 3.78
C ASP A 76 -6.81 -6.55 3.12
N ILE A 77 -7.95 -6.44 2.47
CA ILE A 77 -8.35 -5.26 1.71
C ILE A 77 -9.69 -4.77 2.23
N ALA A 78 -9.76 -3.48 2.57
CA ALA A 78 -11.01 -2.84 2.98
C ALA A 78 -11.18 -1.55 2.20
N GLU A 79 -12.38 -1.32 1.70
CA GLU A 79 -12.72 -0.04 1.08
C GLU A 79 -12.93 0.97 2.19
N GLU A 80 -12.43 2.19 1.97
CA GLU A 80 -12.57 3.27 2.93
C GLU A 80 -12.96 4.56 2.25
N SER A 81 -13.40 5.50 3.07
CA SER A 81 -13.68 6.85 2.64
C SER A 81 -12.68 7.76 3.32
N ALA A 82 -11.98 8.59 2.56
CA ALA A 82 -11.00 9.52 3.09
C ALA A 82 -10.95 10.76 2.22
N PRO A 83 -10.63 11.93 2.80
CA PRO A 83 -10.42 13.12 1.99
C PRO A 83 -9.21 12.93 1.06
N PRO A 84 -9.08 13.74 0.01
CA PRO A 84 -7.93 13.63 -0.88
C PRO A 84 -6.62 13.71 -0.11
N MET A 85 -5.69 12.81 -0.46
CA MET A 85 -4.37 12.75 0.16
C MET A 85 -3.32 13.25 -0.82
N GLY A 86 -2.20 13.67 -0.26
CA GLY A 86 -1.08 14.12 -1.05
C GLY A 86 -0.23 12.96 -1.53
N ARG A 87 0.99 13.30 -1.95
CA ARG A 87 1.94 12.35 -2.48
C ARG A 87 2.17 11.19 -1.52
N PHE A 88 2.35 10.00 -2.08
CA PHE A 88 2.54 8.78 -1.29
C PHE A 88 3.79 8.90 -0.41
N GLU A 89 3.66 8.51 0.86
CA GLU A 89 4.75 8.66 1.82
C GLU A 89 4.93 7.43 2.70
N LYS A 90 6.15 7.24 3.18
CA LYS A 90 6.43 6.27 4.24
C LYS A 90 6.20 6.97 5.59
N ARG A 91 5.56 6.26 6.51
CA ARG A 91 5.32 6.76 7.87
C ARG A 91 6.02 5.90 8.89
N PRO A 92 6.29 6.47 10.09
CA PRO A 92 6.88 5.69 11.18
C PRO A 92 6.03 4.51 11.59
N THR A 93 6.68 3.51 12.17
CA THR A 93 6.01 2.31 12.69
C THR A 93 4.98 2.69 13.75
N ALA A 94 3.85 2.05 13.70
CA ALA A 94 2.74 2.32 14.63
C ALA A 94 2.11 1.03 15.16
#